data_f9b886a8bfee5db199654b79a0e695c5
#
_entry.id   f9b886a8bfee5db199654b79a0e695c5
#
_cell.length_a   1.000
_cell.length_b   1.000
_cell.length_c   1.000
_cell.angle_alpha   90.00
_cell.angle_beta   90.00
_cell.angle_gamma   90.00
#
_symmetry.space_group_name_H-M   'P 1'
#
loop_
_entity.id
_entity.type
_entity.pdbx_description
1 polymer ?
#
loop_
_entity_poly.entity_id
_entity_poly.type
_entity_poly.pdbx_seq_one_letter_code
_entity_poly.pdbx_strand_id
1 'polypeptide(L)'
;VEEGAEGLPSRFKRSQDHHEAYQKLIRWELDDELASTETRLRNWSRDRLVSNGVALFDLIAKPDGWLFDQRVVKLGKRGRRDLGPHRFRQGDIVMLSRGDPLSERPIEAIISERRRNSIKIVLPELPSDIRKDSWRMDRGANRVAYDRMRDALNSIFQEEGGAPLRELILGLVHDPSGTASLPPQLGGVRGRNYSLDMNLNEAQRKAAKAAVEQRMTLIQGPPGTGKTHTAVRILEAWAQQDMGTVLAVADSNVAVDNLLEGLLKLGVRAVRLGQPVKVREGLREATMDALMEKHPLRRDLVDHLEL
;
A
#
# COMPACT_ATOMS: atom_id res chain seq x y z
N VAL A 1 -19.07 -14.39 -12.58
CA VAL A 1 -19.01 -13.67 -11.27
C VAL A 1 -20.13 -14.16 -10.34
N GLU A 2 -21.30 -14.58 -10.86
CA GLU A 2 -22.41 -15.05 -10.01
C GLU A 2 -22.22 -16.50 -9.49
N GLU A 3 -21.53 -17.38 -10.20
CA GLU A 3 -21.26 -18.76 -9.74
C GLU A 3 -20.22 -18.86 -8.61
N GLY A 4 -19.45 -17.83 -8.34
CA GLY A 4 -18.36 -17.83 -7.35
C GLY A 4 -18.80 -17.58 -5.90
N ALA A 5 -19.93 -16.94 -5.69
CA ALA A 5 -20.39 -16.56 -4.35
C ALA A 5 -21.22 -17.65 -3.63
N GLU A 6 -21.74 -18.62 -4.34
CA GLU A 6 -22.63 -19.66 -3.80
C GLU A 6 -21.95 -20.73 -2.92
N GLY A 7 -20.72 -20.60 -2.56
CA GLY A 7 -20.03 -21.63 -1.74
C GLY A 7 -19.34 -21.11 -0.50
N LEU A 8 -19.41 -19.81 -0.19
CA LEU A 8 -18.75 -19.29 1.01
C LEU A 8 -19.70 -19.37 2.21
N PRO A 9 -19.26 -19.99 3.32
CA PRO A 9 -20.09 -20.05 4.51
C PRO A 9 -20.32 -18.65 5.08
N SER A 10 -21.54 -18.36 5.50
CA SER A 10 -21.90 -17.11 6.18
C SER A 10 -21.14 -16.93 7.51
N ARG A 11 -20.59 -17.99 8.06
CA ARG A 11 -19.74 -18.03 9.27
C ARG A 11 -18.68 -19.13 9.14
N PHE A 12 -17.47 -18.81 9.53
CA PHE A 12 -16.37 -19.78 9.60
C PHE A 12 -16.41 -20.47 10.98
N LYS A 13 -16.40 -21.78 11.01
CA LYS A 13 -16.39 -22.56 12.24
C LYS A 13 -14.97 -22.89 12.73
N ARG A 14 -14.01 -22.94 11.83
CA ARG A 14 -12.61 -23.26 12.11
C ARG A 14 -11.70 -22.27 11.40
N SER A 15 -10.51 -22.07 11.95
CA SER A 15 -9.49 -21.23 11.36
C SER A 15 -9.10 -21.66 9.94
N GLN A 16 -9.07 -22.97 9.74
CA GLN A 16 -8.75 -23.56 8.43
C GLN A 16 -9.79 -23.19 7.37
N ASP A 17 -11.08 -23.25 7.69
CA ASP A 17 -12.15 -22.90 6.75
C ASP A 17 -12.03 -21.42 6.30
N HIS A 18 -11.68 -20.54 7.23
CA HIS A 18 -11.41 -19.12 6.92
C HIS A 18 -10.19 -18.97 6.00
N HIS A 19 -9.09 -19.63 6.33
CA HIS A 19 -7.86 -19.59 5.53
C HIS A 19 -8.09 -20.08 4.10
N GLU A 20 -8.72 -21.25 3.92
CA GLU A 20 -9.04 -21.81 2.61
C GLU A 20 -9.96 -20.89 1.79
N ALA A 21 -10.98 -20.32 2.43
CA ALA A 21 -11.89 -19.39 1.77
C ALA A 21 -11.18 -18.12 1.28
N TYR A 22 -10.36 -17.49 2.14
CA TYR A 22 -9.64 -16.28 1.75
C TYR A 22 -8.52 -16.54 0.75
N GLN A 23 -7.84 -17.68 0.81
CA GLN A 23 -6.90 -18.08 -0.25
C GLN A 23 -7.60 -18.19 -1.61
N LYS A 24 -8.79 -18.78 -1.63
CA LYS A 24 -9.61 -18.91 -2.85
C LYS A 24 -10.05 -17.55 -3.38
N LEU A 25 -10.52 -16.65 -2.49
CA LEU A 25 -10.91 -15.29 -2.86
C LEU A 25 -9.75 -14.48 -3.43
N ILE A 26 -8.60 -14.48 -2.77
CA ILE A 26 -7.39 -13.78 -3.24
C ILE A 26 -6.99 -14.30 -4.63
N ARG A 27 -7.07 -15.61 -4.85
CA ARG A 27 -6.75 -16.21 -6.14
C ARG A 27 -7.73 -15.78 -7.22
N TRP A 28 -9.03 -15.83 -6.96
CA TRP A 28 -10.04 -15.42 -7.95
C TRP A 28 -9.89 -13.94 -8.35
N GLU A 29 -9.65 -13.07 -7.39
CA GLU A 29 -9.44 -11.64 -7.63
C GLU A 29 -8.20 -11.41 -8.52
N LEU A 30 -7.09 -12.11 -8.23
CA LEU A 30 -5.89 -12.06 -9.06
C LEU A 30 -6.13 -12.61 -10.47
N ASP A 31 -6.78 -13.76 -10.57
CA ASP A 31 -7.07 -14.41 -11.85
C ASP A 31 -7.97 -13.51 -12.73
N ASP A 32 -8.95 -12.83 -12.14
CA ASP A 32 -9.82 -11.88 -12.85
C ASP A 32 -9.05 -10.64 -13.33
N GLU A 33 -8.19 -10.06 -12.48
CA GLU A 33 -7.35 -8.92 -12.85
C GLU A 33 -6.38 -9.28 -13.99
N LEU A 34 -5.76 -10.46 -13.91
CA LEU A 34 -4.86 -10.97 -14.95
C LEU A 34 -5.59 -11.24 -16.25
N ALA A 35 -6.74 -11.93 -16.21
CA ALA A 35 -7.56 -12.24 -17.38
C ALA A 35 -8.09 -10.97 -18.06
N SER A 36 -8.53 -9.99 -17.25
CA SER A 36 -8.95 -8.68 -17.75
C SER A 36 -7.80 -7.93 -18.44
N THR A 37 -6.60 -7.97 -17.86
CA THR A 37 -5.42 -7.36 -18.45
C THR A 37 -5.01 -8.07 -19.74
N GLU A 38 -4.95 -9.39 -19.75
CA GLU A 38 -4.62 -10.19 -20.93
C GLU A 38 -5.64 -9.97 -22.05
N THR A 39 -6.95 -10.02 -21.74
CA THR A 39 -8.04 -9.78 -22.70
C THR A 39 -7.91 -8.40 -23.35
N ARG A 40 -7.58 -7.39 -22.55
CA ARG A 40 -7.34 -6.03 -23.03
C ARG A 40 -6.14 -5.96 -23.97
N LEU A 41 -5.02 -6.54 -23.58
CA LEU A 41 -3.79 -6.53 -24.37
C LEU A 41 -3.90 -7.32 -25.67
N ARG A 42 -4.64 -8.44 -25.67
CA ARG A 42 -4.83 -9.34 -26.80
C ARG A 42 -5.87 -8.83 -27.80
N ASN A 43 -6.98 -8.29 -27.30
CA ASN A 43 -8.16 -8.06 -28.13
C ASN A 43 -8.43 -6.58 -28.46
N TRP A 44 -7.76 -5.62 -27.78
CA TRP A 44 -7.99 -4.21 -28.06
C TRP A 44 -6.98 -3.70 -29.10
N SER A 45 -7.51 -2.99 -30.10
CA SER A 45 -6.66 -2.27 -31.06
C SER A 45 -5.85 -1.18 -30.33
N ARG A 46 -4.75 -0.77 -30.94
CA ARG A 46 -3.93 0.35 -30.47
C ARG A 46 -4.77 1.59 -30.18
N ASP A 47 -5.67 1.95 -31.08
CA ASP A 47 -6.52 3.14 -30.93
C ASP A 47 -7.49 3.00 -29.76
N ARG A 48 -8.03 1.81 -29.51
CA ARG A 48 -8.88 1.53 -28.36
C ARG A 48 -8.11 1.61 -27.04
N LEU A 49 -6.87 1.11 -26.98
CA LEU A 49 -6.02 1.21 -25.82
C LEU A 49 -5.67 2.67 -25.47
N VAL A 50 -5.34 3.45 -26.49
CA VAL A 50 -5.00 4.88 -26.36
C VAL A 50 -6.24 5.69 -25.98
N SER A 51 -7.37 5.52 -26.65
CA SER A 51 -8.62 6.26 -26.34
C SER A 51 -9.14 5.99 -24.93
N ASN A 52 -8.95 4.78 -24.42
CA ASN A 52 -9.27 4.44 -23.04
C ASN A 52 -8.19 4.90 -22.04
N GLY A 53 -7.05 5.40 -22.52
CA GLY A 53 -5.98 5.95 -21.69
C GLY A 53 -5.24 4.91 -20.84
N VAL A 54 -5.23 3.64 -21.28
CA VAL A 54 -4.61 2.51 -20.56
C VAL A 54 -3.30 2.06 -21.18
N ALA A 55 -2.91 2.62 -22.31
CA ALA A 55 -1.60 2.42 -22.94
C ALA A 55 -1.09 3.71 -23.60
N LEU A 56 0.23 3.85 -23.62
CA LEU A 56 0.95 4.88 -24.38
C LEU A 56 1.99 4.21 -25.29
N PHE A 57 2.13 4.73 -26.47
CA PHE A 57 3.00 4.19 -27.51
C PHE A 57 4.01 5.23 -27.99
N ASP A 58 5.04 4.75 -28.68
CA ASP A 58 6.08 5.59 -29.31
C ASP A 58 6.81 6.49 -28.30
N LEU A 59 7.02 5.95 -27.09
CA LEU A 59 7.70 6.66 -26.02
C LEU A 59 9.21 6.53 -26.18
N ILE A 60 9.90 7.62 -25.93
CA ILE A 60 11.36 7.65 -25.79
C ILE A 60 11.68 7.64 -24.31
N ALA A 61 12.53 6.70 -23.91
CA ALA A 61 13.01 6.59 -22.54
C ALA A 61 14.37 7.28 -22.39
N LYS A 62 14.51 8.09 -21.35
CA LYS A 62 15.76 8.74 -20.98
C LYS A 62 16.00 8.54 -19.49
N PRO A 63 17.18 8.01 -19.10
CA PRO A 63 17.57 8.00 -17.69
C PRO A 63 17.51 9.41 -17.11
N ASP A 64 16.92 9.58 -15.93
CA ASP A 64 16.66 10.87 -15.29
C ASP A 64 17.10 10.86 -13.80
N GLY A 65 18.17 10.13 -13.51
CA GLY A 65 18.77 10.05 -12.17
C GLY A 65 18.29 8.87 -11.34
N TRP A 66 18.25 9.11 -10.04
CA TRP A 66 17.92 8.11 -9.04
C TRP A 66 16.82 8.64 -8.11
N LEU A 67 16.04 7.75 -7.57
CA LEU A 67 15.18 8.00 -6.43
C LEU A 67 15.53 6.95 -5.38
N PHE A 68 16.32 7.35 -4.40
CA PHE A 68 16.98 6.46 -3.44
C PHE A 68 17.82 5.39 -4.19
N ASP A 69 17.53 4.11 -4.01
CA ASP A 69 18.17 2.98 -4.66
C ASP A 69 17.60 2.62 -6.04
N GLN A 70 16.55 3.30 -6.49
CA GLN A 70 15.84 2.99 -7.73
C GLN A 70 16.22 3.93 -8.87
N ARG A 71 16.28 3.38 -10.09
CA ARG A 71 16.56 4.15 -11.31
C ARG A 71 15.34 4.91 -11.77
N VAL A 72 15.49 6.21 -12.02
CA VAL A 72 14.45 7.04 -12.62
C VAL A 72 14.62 7.12 -14.11
N VAL A 73 13.53 6.87 -14.84
CA VAL A 73 13.47 6.99 -16.30
C VAL A 73 12.34 7.93 -16.67
N LYS A 74 12.65 8.91 -17.50
CA LYS A 74 11.67 9.82 -18.08
C LYS A 74 11.22 9.31 -19.44
N LEU A 75 9.92 9.10 -19.56
CA LEU A 75 9.23 8.71 -20.79
C LEU A 75 8.53 9.92 -21.42
N GLY A 76 8.64 10.07 -22.72
CA GLY A 76 7.99 11.14 -23.48
C GLY A 76 7.95 10.86 -24.96
N LYS A 77 7.23 11.64 -25.76
CA LYS A 77 7.20 11.54 -27.21
C LYS A 77 8.32 12.37 -27.86
N ARG A 78 8.73 12.01 -29.09
CA ARG A 78 9.68 12.80 -29.87
C ARG A 78 9.19 14.25 -30.02
N GLY A 79 10.11 15.22 -29.92
CA GLY A 79 9.78 16.65 -30.06
C GLY A 79 9.02 17.23 -28.88
N ARG A 80 9.07 16.62 -27.67
CA ARG A 80 8.37 17.06 -26.45
C ARG A 80 6.85 17.24 -26.64
N ARG A 81 6.26 16.47 -27.55
CA ARG A 81 4.82 16.48 -27.82
C ARG A 81 4.04 16.04 -26.59
N ASP A 82 2.80 16.49 -26.49
CA ASP A 82 1.85 16.02 -25.49
C ASP A 82 1.67 14.49 -25.56
N LEU A 83 1.58 13.85 -24.41
CA LEU A 83 1.32 12.40 -24.34
C LEU A 83 -0.09 12.05 -24.82
N GLY A 84 -0.99 13.02 -24.82
CA GLY A 84 -2.40 12.81 -25.09
C GLY A 84 -3.18 12.42 -23.81
N PRO A 85 -4.51 12.23 -23.94
CA PRO A 85 -5.33 11.81 -22.80
C PRO A 85 -4.94 10.42 -22.32
N HIS A 86 -4.72 10.27 -21.03
CA HIS A 86 -4.44 8.98 -20.39
C HIS A 86 -4.89 8.97 -18.93
N ARG A 87 -5.09 7.77 -18.37
CA ARG A 87 -5.58 7.54 -17.01
C ARG A 87 -4.47 7.19 -16.01
N PHE A 88 -3.24 7.21 -16.42
CA PHE A 88 -2.10 6.92 -15.54
C PHE A 88 -1.95 7.96 -14.44
N ARG A 89 -1.69 7.49 -13.23
CA ARG A 89 -1.49 8.29 -12.03
C ARG A 89 -0.17 7.95 -11.36
N GLN A 90 0.34 8.83 -10.53
CA GLN A 90 1.47 8.55 -9.67
C GLN A 90 1.16 7.34 -8.77
N GLY A 91 2.12 6.41 -8.69
CA GLY A 91 1.98 5.17 -7.93
C GLY A 91 1.35 4.00 -8.72
N ASP A 92 0.84 4.23 -9.94
CA ASP A 92 0.36 3.14 -10.79
C ASP A 92 1.53 2.22 -11.20
N ILE A 93 1.24 0.92 -11.24
CA ILE A 93 2.14 -0.09 -11.79
C ILE A 93 1.92 -0.14 -13.30
N VAL A 94 3.00 -0.09 -14.04
CA VAL A 94 3.01 -0.11 -15.50
C VAL A 94 3.98 -1.15 -16.01
N MET A 95 3.71 -1.65 -17.21
CA MET A 95 4.55 -2.57 -17.97
C MET A 95 5.14 -1.84 -19.15
N LEU A 96 6.46 -1.88 -19.28
CA LEU A 96 7.19 -1.39 -20.45
C LEU A 96 7.58 -2.55 -21.34
N SER A 97 7.24 -2.46 -22.61
CA SER A 97 7.64 -3.38 -23.67
C SER A 97 8.03 -2.61 -24.92
N ARG A 98 8.60 -3.30 -25.89
CA ARG A 98 8.89 -2.71 -27.20
C ARG A 98 7.85 -3.03 -28.23
N GLY A 99 7.33 -4.24 -28.16
CA GLY A 99 6.30 -4.75 -29.06
C GLY A 99 5.07 -5.24 -28.28
N ASP A 100 4.80 -6.53 -28.36
CA ASP A 100 3.68 -7.15 -27.67
C ASP A 100 4.06 -7.55 -26.24
N PRO A 101 3.44 -6.94 -25.21
CA PRO A 101 3.74 -7.24 -23.82
C PRO A 101 3.36 -8.66 -23.40
N LEU A 102 2.60 -9.40 -24.21
CA LEU A 102 2.25 -10.81 -23.93
C LEU A 102 3.31 -11.78 -24.46
N SER A 103 4.02 -11.43 -25.51
CA SER A 103 5.09 -12.26 -26.10
C SER A 103 6.48 -11.92 -25.57
N GLU A 104 6.66 -10.71 -25.05
CA GLU A 104 7.90 -10.24 -24.42
C GLU A 104 7.80 -10.38 -22.89
N ARG A 105 8.92 -10.32 -22.19
CA ARG A 105 8.94 -10.09 -20.74
C ARG A 105 8.89 -8.59 -20.49
N PRO A 106 7.74 -8.01 -20.21
CA PRO A 106 7.64 -6.58 -19.95
C PRO A 106 8.39 -6.22 -18.66
N ILE A 107 8.95 -5.02 -18.64
CA ILE A 107 9.60 -4.48 -17.45
C ILE A 107 8.55 -3.82 -16.59
N GLU A 108 8.38 -4.30 -15.36
CA GLU A 108 7.50 -3.65 -14.39
C GLU A 108 8.14 -2.38 -13.85
N ALA A 109 7.35 -1.32 -13.78
CA ALA A 109 7.77 -0.03 -13.29
C ALA A 109 6.63 0.66 -12.50
N ILE A 110 6.99 1.68 -11.72
CA ILE A 110 6.02 2.48 -10.97
C ILE A 110 6.14 3.93 -11.42
N ILE A 111 4.99 4.57 -11.65
CA ILE A 111 4.96 5.98 -12.03
C ILE A 111 5.33 6.85 -10.82
N SER A 112 6.42 7.60 -10.93
CA SER A 112 6.90 8.52 -9.89
C SER A 112 6.39 9.95 -10.06
N GLU A 113 6.25 10.40 -11.30
CA GLU A 113 5.79 11.75 -11.63
C GLU A 113 5.02 11.74 -12.94
N ARG A 114 3.97 12.55 -13.02
CA ARG A 114 3.18 12.75 -14.22
C ARG A 114 3.16 14.20 -14.61
N ARG A 115 3.55 14.51 -15.83
CA ARG A 115 3.40 15.81 -16.48
C ARG A 115 2.64 15.68 -17.80
N ARG A 116 2.21 16.77 -18.37
CA ARG A 116 1.48 16.80 -19.64
C ARG A 116 2.23 16.13 -20.80
N ASN A 117 3.55 16.31 -20.87
CA ASN A 117 4.40 15.83 -21.97
C ASN A 117 5.36 14.71 -21.56
N SER A 118 5.34 14.24 -20.33
CA SER A 118 6.22 13.20 -19.84
C SER A 118 5.68 12.50 -18.61
N ILE A 119 6.08 11.24 -18.46
CA ILE A 119 5.89 10.44 -17.25
C ILE A 119 7.27 10.00 -16.77
N LYS A 120 7.54 10.15 -15.48
CA LYS A 120 8.71 9.51 -14.88
C LYS A 120 8.27 8.22 -14.22
N ILE A 121 9.07 7.21 -14.40
CA ILE A 121 8.89 5.89 -13.80
C ILE A 121 10.15 5.52 -13.02
N VAL A 122 10.00 4.64 -12.05
CA VAL A 122 11.11 4.03 -11.32
C VAL A 122 11.18 2.54 -11.61
N LEU A 123 12.40 2.06 -11.75
CA LEU A 123 12.75 0.67 -12.04
C LEU A 123 13.80 0.21 -11.03
N PRO A 124 13.83 -1.08 -10.62
CA PRO A 124 14.93 -1.62 -9.84
C PRO A 124 16.26 -1.53 -10.60
N GLU A 125 16.26 -1.94 -11.87
CA GLU A 125 17.44 -1.95 -12.73
C GLU A 125 17.15 -1.26 -14.05
N LEU A 126 18.18 -0.58 -14.58
CA LEU A 126 18.09 0.09 -15.87
C LEU A 126 18.49 -0.88 -16.99
N PRO A 127 17.60 -1.20 -17.94
CA PRO A 127 17.95 -2.02 -19.10
C PRO A 127 19.08 -1.36 -19.90
N SER A 128 20.04 -2.15 -20.33
CA SER A 128 21.20 -1.66 -21.12
C SER A 128 20.80 -0.94 -22.41
N ASP A 129 19.65 -1.29 -22.92
CA ASP A 129 19.08 -0.79 -24.16
C ASP A 129 17.95 0.25 -23.97
N ILE A 130 17.79 0.79 -22.75
CA ILE A 130 16.72 1.75 -22.43
C ILE A 130 16.65 2.94 -23.39
N ARG A 131 17.78 3.37 -23.92
CA ARG A 131 17.88 4.49 -24.88
C ARG A 131 17.57 4.11 -26.32
N LYS A 132 17.49 2.81 -26.62
CA LYS A 132 17.12 2.33 -27.94
C LYS A 132 15.62 2.45 -28.08
N ASP A 133 15.20 3.04 -29.14
CA ASP A 133 13.86 3.21 -29.74
C ASP A 133 12.57 3.08 -28.91
N SER A 134 11.50 3.23 -29.60
CA SER A 134 10.10 3.34 -29.22
C SER A 134 9.65 2.33 -28.15
N TRP A 135 9.30 2.84 -26.99
CA TRP A 135 8.72 2.06 -25.91
C TRP A 135 7.20 2.15 -25.93
N ARG A 136 6.57 1.07 -25.54
CA ARG A 136 5.16 0.97 -25.19
C ARG A 136 5.02 0.86 -23.67
N MET A 137 4.06 1.57 -23.11
CA MET A 137 3.74 1.50 -21.69
C MET A 137 2.26 1.15 -21.53
N ASP A 138 1.97 0.04 -20.86
CA ASP A 138 0.64 -0.46 -20.55
C ASP A 138 0.39 -0.44 -19.05
N ARG A 139 -0.88 -0.37 -18.65
CA ARG A 139 -1.28 -0.56 -17.27
C ARG A 139 -1.12 -2.02 -16.87
N GLY A 140 -0.30 -2.28 -15.85
CA GLY A 140 -0.03 -3.61 -15.31
C GLY A 140 -0.99 -4.04 -14.21
N ALA A 141 -1.02 -5.35 -13.91
CA ALA A 141 -1.67 -5.91 -12.73
C ALA A 141 -0.72 -5.91 -11.53
N ASN A 142 -1.24 -5.70 -10.34
CA ASN A 142 -0.42 -5.62 -9.12
C ASN A 142 -0.23 -7.00 -8.45
N ARG A 143 0.49 -7.91 -9.10
CA ARG A 143 0.75 -9.27 -8.57
C ARG A 143 1.36 -9.26 -7.16
N VAL A 144 2.29 -8.34 -6.90
CA VAL A 144 2.99 -8.25 -5.61
C VAL A 144 2.03 -8.00 -4.44
N ALA A 145 0.94 -7.27 -4.65
CA ALA A 145 -0.06 -7.06 -3.61
C ALA A 145 -0.76 -8.37 -3.22
N TYR A 146 -1.14 -9.16 -4.21
CA TYR A 146 -1.79 -10.46 -3.98
C TYR A 146 -0.85 -11.50 -3.33
N ASP A 147 0.42 -11.53 -3.74
CA ASP A 147 1.42 -12.38 -3.11
C ASP A 147 1.58 -12.02 -1.62
N ARG A 148 1.67 -10.73 -1.30
CA ARG A 148 1.74 -10.24 0.09
C ARG A 148 0.49 -10.57 0.90
N MET A 149 -0.72 -10.47 0.31
CA MET A 149 -1.96 -10.86 0.97
C MET A 149 -1.97 -12.35 1.30
N ARG A 150 -1.49 -13.19 0.35
CA ARG A 150 -1.38 -14.64 0.56
C ARG A 150 -0.36 -14.98 1.63
N ASP A 151 0.79 -14.33 1.63
CA ASP A 151 1.83 -14.54 2.64
C ASP A 151 1.36 -14.10 4.03
N ALA A 152 0.68 -12.96 4.14
CA ALA A 152 0.09 -12.50 5.38
C ALA A 152 -0.99 -13.48 5.90
N LEU A 153 -1.86 -13.97 4.99
CA LEU A 153 -2.86 -14.97 5.35
C LEU A 153 -2.23 -16.26 5.87
N ASN A 154 -1.16 -16.74 5.21
CA ASN A 154 -0.41 -17.89 5.67
C ASN A 154 0.23 -17.65 7.04
N SER A 155 0.84 -16.48 7.25
CA SER A 155 1.49 -16.13 8.51
C SER A 155 0.52 -16.08 9.70
N ILE A 156 -0.72 -15.65 9.51
CA ILE A 156 -1.74 -15.65 10.56
C ILE A 156 -2.03 -17.07 11.06
N PHE A 157 -1.94 -18.06 10.17
CA PHE A 157 -2.30 -19.47 10.49
C PHE A 157 -1.12 -20.40 10.78
N GLN A 158 0.13 -19.92 10.62
CA GLN A 158 1.32 -20.66 11.05
C GLN A 158 1.44 -20.65 12.57
N GLU A 159 1.80 -21.80 13.17
CA GLU A 159 1.74 -22.01 14.63
C GLU A 159 2.68 -21.11 15.43
N GLU A 160 3.83 -20.71 14.88
CA GLU A 160 4.93 -20.13 15.65
C GLU A 160 4.82 -18.62 15.95
N GLY A 161 3.96 -17.87 15.28
CA GLY A 161 3.90 -16.40 15.51
C GLY A 161 2.51 -15.79 15.52
N GLY A 162 1.52 -16.49 14.97
CA GLY A 162 0.18 -15.93 14.71
C GLY A 162 -0.90 -16.27 15.74
N ALA A 163 -0.64 -17.15 16.70
CA ALA A 163 -1.67 -17.67 17.59
C ALA A 163 -2.44 -16.60 18.36
N PRO A 164 -1.82 -15.62 19.04
CA PRO A 164 -2.59 -14.60 19.79
C PRO A 164 -3.41 -13.69 18.89
N LEU A 165 -2.90 -13.34 17.69
CA LEU A 165 -3.62 -12.52 16.71
C LEU A 165 -4.73 -13.32 16.04
N ARG A 166 -4.47 -14.58 15.73
CA ARG A 166 -5.45 -15.51 15.18
C ARG A 166 -6.63 -15.68 16.10
N GLU A 167 -6.41 -15.97 17.38
CA GLU A 167 -7.48 -16.13 18.36
C GLU A 167 -8.33 -14.86 18.49
N LEU A 168 -7.69 -13.69 18.46
CA LEU A 168 -8.36 -12.41 18.49
C LEU A 168 -9.29 -12.22 17.28
N ILE A 169 -8.77 -12.42 16.06
CA ILE A 169 -9.51 -12.26 14.81
C ILE A 169 -10.65 -13.29 14.72
N LEU A 170 -10.36 -14.54 15.01
CA LEU A 170 -11.33 -15.63 14.91
C LEU A 170 -12.35 -15.61 16.03
N GLY A 171 -11.99 -15.18 17.23
CA GLY A 171 -12.92 -15.00 18.33
C GLY A 171 -14.00 -13.98 17.98
N LEU A 172 -13.65 -12.91 17.29
CA LEU A 172 -14.60 -11.90 16.80
C LEU A 172 -15.50 -12.40 15.66
N VAL A 173 -14.98 -13.28 14.81
CA VAL A 173 -15.74 -13.89 13.71
C VAL A 173 -16.69 -14.98 14.24
N HIS A 174 -16.29 -15.72 15.29
CA HIS A 174 -17.04 -16.84 15.82
C HIS A 174 -17.98 -16.48 16.98
N ASP A 175 -17.72 -15.39 17.70
CA ASP A 175 -18.57 -14.91 18.79
C ASP A 175 -19.05 -13.47 18.56
N PRO A 176 -20.17 -13.30 17.84
CA PRO A 176 -20.76 -11.98 17.63
C PRO A 176 -21.23 -11.31 18.92
N SER A 177 -21.37 -12.06 20.02
CA SER A 177 -21.79 -11.52 21.33
C SER A 177 -20.67 -10.77 22.05
N GLY A 178 -19.44 -10.87 21.57
CA GLY A 178 -18.31 -10.09 22.09
C GLY A 178 -17.89 -10.46 23.53
N THR A 179 -18.34 -11.60 24.03
CA THR A 179 -18.08 -12.04 25.42
C THR A 179 -16.84 -12.92 25.54
N ALA A 180 -16.14 -13.23 24.45
CA ALA A 180 -14.87 -13.93 24.52
C ALA A 180 -13.89 -13.12 25.37
N SER A 181 -13.70 -13.55 26.61
CA SER A 181 -12.77 -12.93 27.56
C SER A 181 -11.34 -13.05 26.99
N LEU A 182 -10.85 -11.94 26.48
CA LEU A 182 -9.49 -11.86 25.96
C LEU A 182 -8.49 -12.11 27.10
N PRO A 183 -7.42 -12.90 26.89
CA PRO A 183 -6.43 -13.14 27.93
C PRO A 183 -5.91 -11.82 28.52
N PRO A 184 -5.74 -11.71 29.84
CA PRO A 184 -5.38 -10.47 30.53
C PRO A 184 -4.02 -9.89 30.14
N GLN A 185 -3.17 -10.67 29.47
CA GLN A 185 -1.76 -10.36 29.23
C GLN A 185 -1.50 -9.30 28.16
N LEU A 186 -2.54 -8.87 27.43
CA LEU A 186 -2.47 -7.73 26.52
C LEU A 186 -3.38 -6.59 27.06
N GLY A 187 -3.51 -6.52 28.37
CA GLY A 187 -4.32 -5.54 29.05
C GLY A 187 -3.99 -4.12 28.59
N GLY A 188 -5.02 -3.36 28.25
CA GLY A 188 -4.92 -1.94 28.02
C GLY A 188 -4.19 -1.27 29.17
N VAL A 189 -3.55 -0.17 28.92
CA VAL A 189 -2.76 0.60 29.90
C VAL A 189 -3.68 1.12 30.98
N ARG A 190 -3.92 0.32 32.01
CA ARG A 190 -4.64 0.77 33.20
C ARG A 190 -3.73 1.69 34.00
N GLY A 191 -4.10 2.94 34.15
CA GLY A 191 -3.55 3.83 35.16
C GLY A 191 -2.56 4.89 34.68
N ARG A 192 -2.38 5.13 33.40
CA ARG A 192 -1.62 6.29 32.92
C ARG A 192 -2.55 7.46 32.60
N ASN A 193 -2.23 8.65 33.11
CA ASN A 193 -2.94 9.88 32.78
C ASN A 193 -2.63 10.24 31.31
N TYR A 194 -3.62 10.08 30.45
CA TYR A 194 -3.59 10.60 29.08
C TYR A 194 -4.73 11.61 28.91
N SER A 195 -4.45 12.70 28.26
CA SER A 195 -5.45 13.70 27.95
C SER A 195 -6.01 13.44 26.55
N LEU A 196 -7.25 12.99 26.47
CA LEU A 196 -8.01 12.88 25.21
C LEU A 196 -8.81 14.14 24.88
N ASP A 197 -8.57 15.23 25.59
CA ASP A 197 -9.40 16.43 25.55
C ASP A 197 -9.19 17.34 24.32
N MET A 198 -8.46 16.87 23.33
CA MET A 198 -7.98 17.69 22.26
C MET A 198 -8.91 17.66 21.03
N ASN A 199 -9.93 18.52 21.03
CA ASN A 199 -10.80 18.76 19.86
C ASN A 199 -11.57 17.53 19.35
N LEU A 200 -11.96 16.64 20.25
CA LEU A 200 -12.81 15.48 19.94
C LEU A 200 -14.24 15.75 20.42
N ASN A 201 -15.24 15.41 19.60
CA ASN A 201 -16.62 15.34 20.07
C ASN A 201 -16.83 14.14 21.00
N GLU A 202 -18.01 14.05 21.63
CA GLU A 202 -18.30 12.99 22.62
C GLU A 202 -18.15 11.57 22.03
N ALA A 203 -18.67 11.30 20.84
CA ALA A 203 -18.57 10.00 20.19
C ALA A 203 -17.11 9.63 19.85
N GLN A 204 -16.35 10.58 19.35
CA GLN A 204 -14.93 10.41 19.03
C GLN A 204 -14.11 10.18 20.31
N ARG A 205 -14.40 10.90 21.39
CA ARG A 205 -13.75 10.73 22.71
C ARG A 205 -14.03 9.35 23.27
N LYS A 206 -15.29 8.89 23.20
CA LYS A 206 -15.68 7.55 23.63
C LYS A 206 -14.92 6.47 22.83
N ALA A 207 -14.82 6.62 21.51
CA ALA A 207 -14.08 5.71 20.64
C ALA A 207 -12.59 5.70 20.97
N ALA A 208 -11.98 6.87 21.15
CA ALA A 208 -10.57 7.00 21.50
C ALA A 208 -10.26 6.40 22.87
N LYS A 209 -11.13 6.63 23.86
CA LYS A 209 -11.01 6.01 25.18
C LYS A 209 -11.07 4.48 25.10
N ALA A 210 -12.04 3.93 24.37
CA ALA A 210 -12.13 2.50 24.15
C ALA A 210 -10.86 1.92 23.50
N ALA A 211 -10.31 2.61 22.49
CA ALA A 211 -9.09 2.17 21.81
C ALA A 211 -7.85 2.13 22.72
N VAL A 212 -7.78 3.00 23.72
CA VAL A 212 -6.67 3.02 24.70
C VAL A 212 -6.87 2.00 25.82
N GLU A 213 -8.11 1.75 26.23
CA GLU A 213 -8.42 0.87 27.37
C GLU A 213 -8.65 -0.59 26.99
N GLN A 214 -9.01 -0.85 25.72
CA GLN A 214 -9.36 -2.18 25.27
C GLN A 214 -8.26 -2.78 24.40
N ARG A 215 -8.16 -4.09 24.42
CA ARG A 215 -7.19 -4.82 23.61
C ARG A 215 -7.45 -4.72 22.11
N MET A 216 -8.72 -4.69 21.72
CA MET A 216 -9.18 -4.49 20.38
C MET A 216 -10.41 -3.60 20.38
N THR A 217 -10.46 -2.65 19.46
CA THR A 217 -11.58 -1.74 19.31
C THR A 217 -11.94 -1.59 17.83
N LEU A 218 -13.19 -1.76 17.49
CA LEU A 218 -13.73 -1.50 16.17
C LEU A 218 -14.42 -0.13 16.18
N ILE A 219 -13.92 0.80 15.34
CA ILE A 219 -14.45 2.16 15.23
C ILE A 219 -15.10 2.33 13.86
N GLN A 220 -16.41 2.39 13.83
CA GLN A 220 -17.20 2.59 12.62
C GLN A 220 -17.74 4.01 12.55
N GLY A 221 -17.78 4.59 11.36
CA GLY A 221 -18.40 5.89 11.12
C GLY A 221 -18.60 6.17 9.63
N PRO A 222 -19.70 6.86 9.26
CA PRO A 222 -19.93 7.31 7.89
C PRO A 222 -18.80 8.22 7.36
N PRO A 223 -18.72 8.49 6.05
CA PRO A 223 -17.85 9.52 5.50
C PRO A 223 -18.06 10.88 6.21
N GLY A 224 -16.97 11.62 6.41
CA GLY A 224 -17.04 12.97 7.03
C GLY A 224 -17.14 13.01 8.57
N THR A 225 -17.26 11.88 9.27
CA THR A 225 -17.37 11.84 10.75
C THR A 225 -16.04 12.05 11.49
N GLY A 226 -14.94 12.30 10.78
CA GLY A 226 -13.64 12.56 11.39
C GLY A 226 -12.89 11.30 11.84
N LYS A 227 -13.12 10.12 11.23
CA LYS A 227 -12.40 8.89 11.57
C LYS A 227 -10.88 9.05 11.56
N THR A 228 -10.32 9.68 10.51
CA THR A 228 -8.89 9.93 10.41
C THR A 228 -8.40 10.85 11.53
N HIS A 229 -9.17 11.89 11.85
CA HIS A 229 -8.85 12.79 12.97
C HIS A 229 -8.84 12.02 14.31
N THR A 230 -9.84 11.19 14.55
CA THR A 230 -9.90 10.33 15.76
C THR A 230 -8.72 9.37 15.82
N ALA A 231 -8.38 8.72 14.69
CA ALA A 231 -7.23 7.81 14.61
C ALA A 231 -5.91 8.52 14.93
N VAL A 232 -5.68 9.73 14.38
CA VAL A 232 -4.49 10.54 14.68
C VAL A 232 -4.39 10.85 16.18
N ARG A 233 -5.50 11.17 16.84
CA ARG A 233 -5.51 11.43 18.30
C ARG A 233 -5.26 10.18 19.14
N ILE A 234 -5.75 9.02 18.70
CA ILE A 234 -5.45 7.73 19.35
C ILE A 234 -3.94 7.44 19.22
N LEU A 235 -3.37 7.60 18.05
CA LEU A 235 -1.94 7.37 17.79
C LEU A 235 -1.07 8.35 18.60
N GLU A 236 -1.46 9.62 18.70
CA GLU A 236 -0.80 10.61 19.54
C GLU A 236 -0.82 10.18 21.00
N ALA A 237 -1.99 9.77 21.53
CA ALA A 237 -2.12 9.30 22.91
C ALA A 237 -1.24 8.08 23.20
N TRP A 238 -1.14 7.13 22.26
CA TRP A 238 -0.24 5.98 22.40
C TRP A 238 1.23 6.37 22.35
N ALA A 239 1.63 7.30 21.47
CA ALA A 239 3.01 7.78 21.40
C ALA A 239 3.42 8.51 22.68
N GLN A 240 2.54 9.30 23.30
CA GLN A 240 2.80 10.00 24.55
C GLN A 240 2.94 9.06 25.76
N GLN A 241 2.35 7.88 25.69
CA GLN A 241 2.39 6.91 26.79
C GLN A 241 3.61 5.97 26.72
N ASP A 242 4.50 6.15 25.75
CA ASP A 242 5.66 5.28 25.53
C ASP A 242 5.26 3.79 25.46
N MET A 243 4.22 3.53 24.70
CA MET A 243 3.66 2.18 24.49
C MET A 243 4.54 1.29 23.58
N GLY A 244 5.76 1.74 23.30
CA GLY A 244 6.64 1.11 22.33
C GLY A 244 6.33 1.53 20.89
N THR A 245 6.74 0.71 19.93
CA THR A 245 6.55 1.01 18.51
C THR A 245 5.10 0.76 18.09
N VAL A 246 4.45 1.79 17.55
CA VAL A 246 3.07 1.72 17.05
C VAL A 246 3.07 1.64 15.52
N LEU A 247 2.36 0.66 14.96
CA LEU A 247 2.18 0.52 13.52
C LEU A 247 0.79 1.00 13.10
N ALA A 248 0.73 1.99 12.21
CA ALA A 248 -0.50 2.45 11.57
C ALA A 248 -0.53 2.02 10.10
N VAL A 249 -1.61 1.39 9.67
CA VAL A 249 -1.79 0.90 8.30
C VAL A 249 -3.09 1.38 7.68
N ALA A 250 -3.16 1.48 6.36
CA ALA A 250 -4.37 1.78 5.61
C ALA A 250 -4.31 1.17 4.20
N ASP A 251 -5.46 0.98 3.56
CA ASP A 251 -5.57 0.40 2.22
C ASP A 251 -4.92 1.26 1.14
N SER A 252 -4.91 2.58 1.31
CA SER A 252 -4.36 3.48 0.30
C SER A 252 -3.20 4.32 0.83
N ASN A 253 -2.23 4.59 -0.05
CA ASN A 253 -1.11 5.49 0.26
C ASN A 253 -1.60 6.88 0.69
N VAL A 254 -2.69 7.39 0.10
CA VAL A 254 -3.28 8.69 0.47
C VAL A 254 -3.78 8.67 1.91
N ALA A 255 -4.40 7.59 2.37
CA ALA A 255 -4.89 7.49 3.74
C ALA A 255 -3.73 7.42 4.75
N VAL A 256 -2.66 6.67 4.44
CA VAL A 256 -1.45 6.64 5.28
C VAL A 256 -0.77 8.01 5.32
N ASP A 257 -0.67 8.69 4.17
CA ASP A 257 -0.09 10.03 4.09
C ASP A 257 -0.89 11.06 4.90
N ASN A 258 -2.23 10.94 4.93
CA ASN A 258 -3.08 11.79 5.76
C ASN A 258 -2.88 11.54 7.27
N LEU A 259 -2.69 10.27 7.67
CA LEU A 259 -2.34 9.93 9.05
C LEU A 259 -0.97 10.52 9.42
N LEU A 260 0.04 10.33 8.59
CA LEU A 260 1.38 10.87 8.79
C LEU A 260 1.36 12.40 8.92
N GLU A 261 0.70 13.09 7.99
CA GLU A 261 0.58 14.55 8.02
C GLU A 261 -0.08 15.05 9.32
N GLY A 262 -1.14 14.33 9.75
CA GLY A 262 -1.81 14.62 11.02
C GLY A 262 -0.89 14.47 12.23
N LEU A 263 -0.10 13.40 12.28
CA LEU A 263 0.84 13.13 13.37
C LEU A 263 1.98 14.15 13.40
N LEU A 264 2.56 14.48 12.24
CA LEU A 264 3.63 15.48 12.14
C LEU A 264 3.17 16.88 12.58
N LYS A 265 1.93 17.28 12.27
CA LYS A 265 1.34 18.54 12.74
C LYS A 265 1.19 18.61 14.25
N LEU A 266 1.10 17.46 14.92
CA LEU A 266 1.05 17.35 16.39
C LEU A 266 2.43 17.17 17.02
N GLY A 267 3.52 17.22 16.22
CA GLY A 267 4.88 17.00 16.71
C GLY A 267 5.18 15.55 17.08
N VAL A 268 4.34 14.59 16.70
CA VAL A 268 4.59 13.16 16.93
C VAL A 268 5.66 12.68 15.96
N ARG A 269 6.69 12.03 16.47
CA ARG A 269 7.74 11.42 15.67
C ARG A 269 7.20 10.18 14.96
N ALA A 270 6.98 10.27 13.68
CA ALA A 270 6.44 9.21 12.85
C ALA A 270 7.29 8.98 11.60
N VAL A 271 7.37 7.74 11.14
CA VAL A 271 8.15 7.32 9.98
C VAL A 271 7.22 6.65 8.97
N ARG A 272 7.33 7.04 7.71
CA ARG A 272 6.57 6.46 6.60
C ARG A 272 7.32 5.27 6.00
N LEU A 273 6.76 4.08 6.14
CA LEU A 273 7.25 2.87 5.48
C LEU A 273 6.57 2.68 4.13
N GLY A 274 7.31 2.26 3.13
CA GLY A 274 6.81 1.96 1.78
C GLY A 274 7.60 2.72 0.71
N GLN A 275 7.29 2.43 -0.55
CA GLN A 275 8.03 3.00 -1.69
C GLN A 275 7.92 4.54 -1.71
N PRO A 276 9.03 5.28 -1.67
CA PRO A 276 9.03 6.75 -1.59
C PRO A 276 8.29 7.42 -2.76
N VAL A 277 8.30 6.77 -3.92
CA VAL A 277 7.57 7.25 -5.11
C VAL A 277 6.06 7.31 -4.90
N LYS A 278 5.51 6.50 -4.02
CA LYS A 278 4.08 6.47 -3.70
C LYS A 278 3.70 7.43 -2.58
N VAL A 279 4.68 8.09 -1.98
CA VAL A 279 4.50 9.05 -0.89
C VAL A 279 4.35 10.46 -1.47
N ARG A 280 3.44 11.26 -0.89
CA ARG A 280 3.25 12.66 -1.25
C ARG A 280 4.57 13.42 -1.11
N GLU A 281 4.90 14.27 -2.08
CA GLU A 281 6.21 14.94 -2.16
C GLU A 281 6.61 15.64 -0.86
N GLY A 282 5.71 16.41 -0.25
CA GLY A 282 5.95 17.12 1.01
C GLY A 282 6.14 16.22 2.25
N LEU A 283 5.91 14.90 2.14
CA LEU A 283 6.08 13.94 3.24
C LEU A 283 7.26 12.99 3.02
N ARG A 284 7.98 13.09 1.90
CA ARG A 284 9.09 12.19 1.56
C ARG A 284 10.24 12.26 2.57
N GLU A 285 10.46 13.42 3.18
CA GLU A 285 11.47 13.61 4.21
C GLU A 285 11.22 12.76 5.48
N ALA A 286 9.98 12.34 5.71
CA ALA A 286 9.60 11.47 6.82
C ALA A 286 9.57 9.98 6.43
N THR A 287 10.05 9.61 5.23
CA THR A 287 10.18 8.21 4.84
C THR A 287 11.40 7.57 5.50
N MET A 288 11.34 6.24 5.69
CA MET A 288 12.47 5.47 6.20
C MET A 288 13.71 5.70 5.34
N ASP A 289 13.56 5.66 4.00
CA ASP A 289 14.65 5.85 3.05
C ASP A 289 15.33 7.22 3.24
N ALA A 290 14.54 8.29 3.34
CA ALA A 290 15.09 9.63 3.55
C ALA A 290 15.78 9.78 4.92
N LEU A 291 15.26 9.14 5.97
CA LEU A 291 15.89 9.14 7.29
C LEU A 291 17.17 8.32 7.29
N MET A 292 17.20 7.17 6.65
CA MET A 292 18.40 6.36 6.47
C MET A 292 19.47 7.10 5.67
N GLU A 293 19.07 7.84 4.63
CA GLU A 293 19.98 8.64 3.81
C GLU A 293 20.70 9.72 4.61
N LYS A 294 20.03 10.30 5.59
CA LYS A 294 20.55 11.35 6.47
C LYS A 294 21.30 10.80 7.70
N HIS A 295 21.23 9.49 7.92
CA HIS A 295 21.82 8.91 9.13
C HIS A 295 23.36 8.91 9.06
N PRO A 296 24.07 9.36 10.11
CA PRO A 296 25.53 9.45 10.10
C PRO A 296 26.25 8.14 9.78
N LEU A 297 25.74 7.01 10.29
CA LEU A 297 26.32 5.67 10.08
C LEU A 297 26.19 5.14 8.66
N ARG A 298 25.44 5.81 7.77
CA ARG A 298 25.31 5.34 6.39
C ARG A 298 26.62 5.34 5.64
N ARG A 299 27.46 6.36 5.84
CA ARG A 299 28.78 6.45 5.19
C ARG A 299 29.67 5.28 5.59
N ASP A 300 29.68 4.96 6.88
CA ASP A 300 30.48 3.85 7.40
C ASP A 300 30.01 2.48 6.87
N LEU A 301 28.69 2.31 6.68
CA LEU A 301 28.10 1.08 6.13
C LEU A 301 28.37 0.92 4.63
N VAL A 302 28.31 1.99 3.84
CA VAL A 302 28.58 1.95 2.39
C VAL A 302 30.07 1.66 2.17
N ASP A 303 30.96 2.32 2.91
CA ASP A 303 32.41 2.10 2.82
C ASP A 303 32.83 0.67 3.22
N HIS A 304 32.02 -0.03 4.04
CA HIS A 304 32.25 -1.44 4.43
C HIS A 304 31.64 -2.47 3.45
N LEU A 305 30.70 -2.06 2.62
CA LEU A 305 30.05 -2.95 1.64
C LEU A 305 30.70 -2.87 0.25
N GLU A 306 31.55 -1.87 0.00
CA GLU A 306 32.35 -1.73 -1.23
C GLU A 306 33.76 -2.38 -1.13
N LEU A 307 34.05 -3.02 0.01
CA LEU A 307 35.25 -3.86 0.24
C LEU A 307 34.88 -5.35 0.11
#